data_4d73002d7bb2baf30520c294960caf43
#
_entry.id   4d73002d7bb2baf30520c294960caf43
#
_cell.length_a   1.000
_cell.length_b   1.000
_cell.length_c   1.000
_cell.angle_alpha   90.00
_cell.angle_beta   90.00
_cell.angle_gamma   90.00
#
_symmetry.space_group_name_H-M   'P 1'
#
loop_
_entity.id
_entity.type
_entity.pdbx_description
1 polymer ?
#
loop_
_entity_poly.entity_id
_entity_poly.type
_entity_poly.pdbx_seq_one_letter_code
_entity_poly.pdbx_strand_id
1 'polypeptide(L)'
;MREVPDVIYLECPDCDDITAHDVLKGKMGKASLEGTMRCQECNRTFTTTVMLPKIIPTKVIVSNGRTSEPTMMDLESDDLIVLDDEFFLDDGRRVKVTGIDVVDGRKVKKAQATDVTTIWGVQFDVLNIKVSINDVQKTYAKYIEAEPDDEYTIGDTLHFENVDCLIHSIKIKERMLRRGTAEARDIVRIYGKLRKKTYDILDMEEDDEELDVNWEE
;
A
#
# COMPACT_ATOMS: atom_id res chain seq x y z
N MET A 1 8.87 2.50 -27.58
CA MET A 1 9.89 3.58 -27.66
C MET A 1 9.73 4.37 -26.37
N ARG A 2 10.76 4.53 -25.57
CA ARG A 2 10.70 5.43 -24.41
C ARG A 2 10.53 6.86 -24.91
N GLU A 3 9.58 7.57 -24.33
CA GLU A 3 9.39 9.00 -24.59
C GLU A 3 10.43 9.81 -23.81
N VAL A 4 10.75 11.00 -24.33
CA VAL A 4 11.65 11.93 -23.63
C VAL A 4 10.86 12.50 -22.45
N PRO A 5 11.32 12.34 -21.20
CA PRO A 5 10.63 12.91 -20.05
C PRO A 5 10.72 14.44 -20.07
N ASP A 6 9.71 15.11 -19.52
CA ASP A 6 9.69 16.58 -19.39
C ASP A 6 10.66 17.07 -18.31
N VAL A 7 10.85 16.27 -17.26
CA VAL A 7 11.73 16.56 -16.11
C VAL A 7 12.63 15.37 -15.80
N ILE A 8 13.88 15.64 -15.44
CA ILE A 8 14.84 14.64 -15.01
C ILE A 8 15.65 15.15 -13.80
N TYR A 9 15.99 14.24 -12.89
CA TYR A 9 16.87 14.53 -11.76
C TYR A 9 18.31 14.16 -12.11
N LEU A 10 19.22 15.12 -12.01
CA LEU A 10 20.65 14.91 -12.25
C LEU A 10 21.49 15.92 -11.47
N GLU A 11 22.78 15.65 -11.32
CA GLU A 11 23.72 16.55 -10.68
C GLU A 11 23.88 17.83 -11.51
N CYS A 12 23.56 18.95 -10.89
CA CYS A 12 23.70 20.26 -11.51
C CYS A 12 25.13 20.77 -11.38
N PRO A 13 25.80 21.14 -12.49
CA PRO A 13 27.18 21.59 -12.43
C PRO A 13 27.40 22.93 -11.68
N ASP A 14 26.34 23.66 -11.35
CA ASP A 14 26.42 24.92 -10.58
C ASP A 14 25.90 24.79 -9.16
N CYS A 15 24.95 23.89 -8.91
CA CYS A 15 24.40 23.65 -7.58
C CYS A 15 25.24 22.64 -6.78
N ASP A 16 26.08 21.85 -7.46
CA ASP A 16 26.83 20.70 -6.92
C ASP A 16 25.93 19.70 -6.14
N ASP A 17 24.65 19.60 -6.57
CA ASP A 17 23.66 18.73 -5.95
C ASP A 17 22.72 18.14 -7.01
N ILE A 18 22.02 17.05 -6.65
CA ILE A 18 20.99 16.44 -7.50
C ILE A 18 19.74 17.32 -7.46
N THR A 19 19.43 17.97 -8.57
CA THR A 19 18.28 18.87 -8.71
C THR A 19 17.39 18.46 -9.87
N ALA A 20 16.15 18.94 -9.88
CA ALA A 20 15.23 18.75 -10.98
C ALA A 20 15.60 19.63 -12.17
N HIS A 21 15.57 19.08 -13.37
CA HIS A 21 15.87 19.78 -14.63
C HIS A 21 14.77 19.60 -15.65
N ASP A 22 14.31 20.69 -16.25
CA ASP A 22 13.44 20.66 -17.41
C ASP A 22 14.21 20.19 -18.64
N VAL A 23 13.70 19.24 -19.39
CA VAL A 23 14.29 18.80 -20.66
C VAL A 23 13.76 19.69 -21.78
N LEU A 24 14.54 20.67 -22.20
CA LEU A 24 14.16 21.62 -23.26
C LEU A 24 14.19 21.00 -24.64
N LYS A 25 15.18 20.16 -24.89
CA LYS A 25 15.34 19.34 -26.10
C LYS A 25 16.02 18.04 -25.70
N GLY A 26 15.51 16.92 -26.18
CA GLY A 26 16.10 15.61 -25.87
C GLY A 26 15.97 14.65 -27.04
N LYS A 27 16.95 13.78 -27.17
CA LYS A 27 16.94 12.61 -28.04
C LYS A 27 17.17 11.37 -27.22
N MET A 28 16.18 10.49 -27.22
CA MET A 28 16.25 9.23 -26.53
C MET A 28 17.07 8.23 -27.35
N GLY A 29 18.15 7.74 -26.77
CA GLY A 29 18.94 6.62 -27.28
C GLY A 29 18.44 5.27 -26.73
N LYS A 30 19.17 4.19 -26.96
CA LYS A 30 18.83 2.86 -26.40
C LYS A 30 19.03 2.80 -24.88
N ALA A 31 20.06 3.46 -24.37
CA ALA A 31 20.46 3.48 -22.97
C ALA A 31 20.97 4.87 -22.54
N SER A 32 20.55 5.94 -23.22
CA SER A 32 20.99 7.30 -22.91
C SER A 32 19.94 8.31 -23.38
N LEU A 33 19.84 9.42 -22.66
CA LEU A 33 19.14 10.63 -23.04
C LEU A 33 20.21 11.70 -23.30
N GLU A 34 20.33 12.17 -24.53
CA GLU A 34 21.15 13.31 -24.89
C GLU A 34 20.26 14.53 -25.07
N GLY A 35 20.57 15.62 -24.37
CA GLY A 35 19.68 16.77 -24.47
C GLY A 35 20.20 18.02 -23.78
N THR A 36 19.47 19.11 -24.04
CA THR A 36 19.62 20.40 -23.38
C THR A 36 18.66 20.47 -22.22
N MET A 37 19.17 20.71 -21.03
CA MET A 37 18.43 20.69 -19.77
C MET A 37 18.58 22.03 -19.05
N ARG A 38 17.55 22.45 -18.33
CA ARG A 38 17.54 23.66 -17.51
C ARG A 38 17.25 23.30 -16.07
N CYS A 39 18.20 23.63 -15.18
CA CYS A 39 18.02 23.44 -13.75
C CYS A 39 16.84 24.29 -13.23
N GLN A 40 15.96 23.70 -12.45
CA GLN A 40 14.83 24.43 -11.87
C GLN A 40 15.24 25.33 -10.69
N GLU A 41 16.40 25.09 -10.07
CA GLU A 41 16.88 25.89 -8.94
C GLU A 41 17.73 27.10 -9.40
N CYS A 42 18.81 26.86 -10.16
CA CYS A 42 19.71 27.94 -10.58
C CYS A 42 19.42 28.48 -11.98
N ASN A 43 18.45 27.91 -12.71
CA ASN A 43 18.08 28.26 -14.09
C ASN A 43 19.18 28.09 -15.13
N ARG A 44 20.32 27.48 -14.78
CA ARG A 44 21.39 27.19 -15.74
C ARG A 44 20.91 26.20 -16.79
N THR A 45 21.24 26.51 -18.03
CA THR A 45 21.00 25.65 -19.18
C THR A 45 22.32 25.05 -19.66
N PHE A 46 22.35 23.73 -19.83
CA PHE A 46 23.52 23.01 -20.33
C PHE A 46 23.07 21.76 -21.13
N THR A 47 23.99 21.26 -21.95
CA THR A 47 23.77 20.04 -22.73
C THR A 47 24.57 18.91 -22.12
N THR A 48 23.92 17.79 -21.91
CA THR A 48 24.55 16.61 -21.33
C THR A 48 23.96 15.33 -21.92
N THR A 49 24.67 14.23 -21.70
CA THR A 49 24.19 12.88 -21.99
C THR A 49 24.03 12.12 -20.67
N VAL A 50 22.81 11.74 -20.38
CA VAL A 50 22.47 10.96 -19.18
C VAL A 50 22.35 9.49 -19.58
N MET A 51 23.09 8.62 -18.90
CA MET A 51 22.95 7.18 -19.09
C MET A 51 21.68 6.72 -18.35
N LEU A 52 20.86 5.97 -19.06
CA LEU A 52 19.60 5.44 -18.49
C LEU A 52 19.83 3.98 -18.08
N PRO A 53 19.25 3.55 -16.97
CA PRO A 53 19.30 2.16 -16.56
C PRO A 53 18.63 1.26 -17.60
N LYS A 54 19.15 0.05 -17.76
CA LYS A 54 18.54 -0.95 -18.63
C LYS A 54 17.29 -1.50 -17.95
N ILE A 55 16.23 -1.72 -18.74
CA ILE A 55 15.06 -2.44 -18.26
C ILE A 55 15.35 -3.94 -18.32
N ILE A 56 15.04 -4.60 -17.22
CA ILE A 56 15.19 -6.05 -17.03
C ILE A 56 13.79 -6.62 -16.75
N PRO A 57 13.17 -7.32 -17.72
CA PRO A 57 11.91 -7.99 -17.49
C PRO A 57 12.13 -9.13 -16.48
N THR A 58 11.56 -9.01 -15.31
CA THR A 58 11.75 -9.94 -14.19
C THR A 58 10.45 -10.68 -13.89
N LYS A 59 10.58 -11.98 -13.68
CA LYS A 59 9.44 -12.84 -13.30
C LYS A 59 9.05 -12.58 -11.85
N VAL A 60 7.76 -12.32 -11.62
CA VAL A 60 7.17 -12.21 -10.29
C VAL A 60 6.12 -13.29 -10.11
N ILE A 61 6.16 -14.01 -8.99
CA ILE A 61 5.12 -14.97 -8.61
C ILE A 61 4.34 -14.37 -7.45
N VAL A 62 3.09 -13.99 -7.73
CA VAL A 62 2.20 -13.36 -6.74
C VAL A 62 1.29 -14.39 -6.15
N SER A 63 1.32 -14.52 -4.83
CA SER A 63 0.43 -15.41 -4.08
C SER A 63 -0.73 -14.60 -3.49
N ASN A 64 -1.95 -15.14 -3.65
CA ASN A 64 -3.16 -14.63 -3.01
C ASN A 64 -3.88 -15.81 -2.34
N GLY A 65 -3.77 -15.89 -1.03
CA GLY A 65 -4.31 -17.01 -0.25
C GLY A 65 -3.70 -18.36 -0.66
N ARG A 66 -4.48 -19.18 -1.38
CA ARG A 66 -4.05 -20.52 -1.82
C ARG A 66 -3.62 -20.59 -3.30
N THR A 67 -3.75 -19.51 -4.02
CA THR A 67 -3.40 -19.42 -5.44
C THR A 67 -2.11 -18.64 -5.62
N SER A 68 -1.36 -18.96 -6.68
CA SER A 68 -0.17 -18.21 -7.06
C SER A 68 -0.15 -18.05 -8.58
N GLU A 69 0.10 -16.85 -9.04
CA GLU A 69 0.11 -16.48 -10.45
C GLU A 69 1.46 -15.93 -10.85
N PRO A 70 2.03 -16.37 -11.99
CA PRO A 70 3.21 -15.74 -12.56
C PRO A 70 2.83 -14.47 -13.34
N THR A 71 3.57 -13.40 -13.13
CA THR A 71 3.50 -12.17 -13.92
C THR A 71 4.91 -11.69 -14.26
N MET A 72 5.01 -10.68 -15.10
CA MET A 72 6.27 -10.01 -15.43
C MET A 72 6.23 -8.58 -14.94
N MET A 73 7.38 -8.09 -14.50
CA MET A 73 7.58 -6.73 -14.06
C MET A 73 8.89 -6.21 -14.65
N ASP A 74 8.87 -5.01 -15.14
CA ASP A 74 10.03 -4.33 -15.64
C ASP A 74 10.77 -3.63 -14.49
N LEU A 75 12.02 -4.08 -14.22
CA LEU A 75 12.91 -3.46 -13.24
C LEU A 75 13.99 -2.65 -13.95
N GLU A 76 14.47 -1.61 -13.30
CA GLU A 76 15.68 -0.93 -13.73
C GLU A 76 16.94 -1.69 -13.26
N SER A 77 18.00 -1.66 -14.06
CA SER A 77 19.22 -2.46 -13.78
C SER A 77 19.92 -2.09 -12.46
N ASP A 78 19.67 -0.91 -11.95
CA ASP A 78 20.19 -0.36 -10.71
C ASP A 78 19.21 -0.48 -9.53
N ASP A 79 18.00 -1.05 -9.77
CA ASP A 79 17.07 -1.33 -8.68
C ASP A 79 17.65 -2.34 -7.69
N LEU A 80 17.51 -2.04 -6.42
CA LEU A 80 17.82 -2.96 -5.33
C LEU A 80 16.54 -3.54 -4.78
N ILE A 81 16.32 -4.82 -4.96
CA ILE A 81 15.16 -5.53 -4.43
C ILE A 81 15.49 -6.07 -3.05
N VAL A 82 14.65 -5.79 -2.06
CA VAL A 82 14.84 -6.21 -0.67
C VAL A 82 13.62 -7.01 -0.19
N LEU A 83 13.87 -7.96 0.69
CA LEU A 83 12.81 -8.74 1.35
C LEU A 83 11.93 -7.79 2.19
N ASP A 84 10.63 -8.02 2.18
CA ASP A 84 9.60 -7.18 2.83
C ASP A 84 9.31 -5.84 2.15
N ASP A 85 10.02 -5.46 1.06
CA ASP A 85 9.66 -4.30 0.25
C ASP A 85 8.29 -4.48 -0.39
N GLU A 86 7.65 -3.37 -0.68
CA GLU A 86 6.34 -3.31 -1.31
C GLU A 86 6.45 -2.56 -2.64
N PHE A 87 5.79 -3.08 -3.67
CA PHE A 87 5.72 -2.45 -4.99
C PHE A 87 4.35 -2.65 -5.63
N PHE A 88 4.06 -1.86 -6.66
CA PHE A 88 2.85 -2.01 -7.45
C PHE A 88 3.18 -2.67 -8.78
N LEU A 89 2.34 -3.62 -9.17
CA LEU A 89 2.35 -4.17 -10.53
C LEU A 89 1.64 -3.22 -11.49
N ASP A 90 1.84 -3.41 -12.80
CA ASP A 90 1.20 -2.60 -13.86
C ASP A 90 -0.34 -2.68 -13.82
N ASP A 91 -0.89 -3.75 -13.26
CA ASP A 91 -2.33 -3.95 -13.06
C ASP A 91 -2.89 -3.27 -11.79
N GLY A 92 -2.04 -2.56 -11.04
CA GLY A 92 -2.38 -1.83 -9.82
C GLY A 92 -2.35 -2.65 -8.53
N ARG A 93 -2.09 -3.96 -8.61
CA ARG A 93 -1.97 -4.80 -7.40
C ARG A 93 -0.72 -4.41 -6.60
N ARG A 94 -0.88 -4.22 -5.31
CA ARG A 94 0.22 -4.03 -4.37
C ARG A 94 0.75 -5.39 -3.93
N VAL A 95 2.04 -5.59 -4.04
CA VAL A 95 2.72 -6.85 -3.73
C VAL A 95 3.82 -6.60 -2.72
N LYS A 96 3.91 -7.46 -1.72
CA LYS A 96 5.00 -7.48 -0.74
C LYS A 96 5.96 -8.63 -1.05
N VAL A 97 7.26 -8.31 -1.13
CA VAL A 97 8.31 -9.28 -1.41
C VAL A 97 8.47 -10.27 -0.26
N THR A 98 8.31 -11.57 -0.56
CA THR A 98 8.48 -12.67 0.41
C THR A 98 9.69 -13.55 0.12
N GLY A 99 10.31 -13.39 -1.06
CA GLY A 99 11.50 -14.14 -1.43
C GLY A 99 12.10 -13.63 -2.73
N ILE A 100 13.41 -13.79 -2.88
CA ILE A 100 14.17 -13.37 -4.06
C ILE A 100 15.07 -14.53 -4.47
N ASP A 101 14.87 -15.05 -5.69
CA ASP A 101 15.75 -16.06 -6.29
C ASP A 101 16.72 -15.36 -7.24
N VAL A 102 17.99 -15.70 -7.15
CA VAL A 102 19.05 -15.14 -8.00
C VAL A 102 19.58 -16.17 -9.00
N VAL A 103 20.36 -15.71 -9.97
CA VAL A 103 20.85 -16.49 -11.13
C VAL A 103 21.55 -17.81 -10.74
N ASP A 104 22.18 -17.87 -9.58
CA ASP A 104 22.83 -19.10 -9.08
C ASP A 104 21.87 -20.04 -8.34
N GLY A 105 20.57 -19.76 -8.35
CA GLY A 105 19.53 -20.61 -7.73
C GLY A 105 19.39 -20.44 -6.22
N ARG A 106 20.13 -19.53 -5.60
CA ARG A 106 20.02 -19.24 -4.16
C ARG A 106 18.86 -18.28 -3.87
N LYS A 107 18.32 -18.38 -2.66
CA LYS A 107 17.41 -17.38 -2.09
C LYS A 107 18.19 -16.39 -1.26
N VAL A 108 17.93 -15.11 -1.50
CA VAL A 108 18.62 -14.02 -0.80
C VAL A 108 17.63 -13.04 -0.19
N LYS A 109 18.08 -12.19 0.74
CA LYS A 109 17.24 -11.16 1.35
C LYS A 109 17.27 -9.85 0.58
N LYS A 110 18.29 -9.65 -0.26
CA LYS A 110 18.43 -8.49 -1.14
C LYS A 110 19.28 -8.86 -2.34
N ALA A 111 18.97 -8.30 -3.49
CA ALA A 111 19.75 -8.46 -4.73
C ALA A 111 19.54 -7.26 -5.65
N GLN A 112 20.54 -6.98 -6.48
CA GLN A 112 20.41 -6.05 -7.60
C GLN A 112 19.53 -6.70 -8.67
N ALA A 113 18.70 -5.90 -9.37
CA ALA A 113 17.80 -6.40 -10.42
C ALA A 113 18.50 -7.25 -11.47
N THR A 114 19.77 -6.94 -11.79
CA THR A 114 20.62 -7.72 -12.72
C THR A 114 20.83 -9.16 -12.31
N ASP A 115 20.78 -9.46 -11.01
CA ASP A 115 21.05 -10.79 -10.46
C ASP A 115 19.76 -11.56 -10.15
N VAL A 116 18.60 -10.87 -10.17
CA VAL A 116 17.31 -11.47 -9.84
C VAL A 116 16.76 -12.29 -11.00
N THR A 117 16.31 -13.49 -10.72
CA THR A 117 15.60 -14.35 -11.69
C THR A 117 14.11 -14.43 -11.41
N THR A 118 13.72 -14.45 -10.13
CA THR A 118 12.30 -14.54 -9.73
C THR A 118 12.09 -13.83 -8.40
N ILE A 119 11.08 -12.98 -8.35
CA ILE A 119 10.58 -12.37 -7.13
C ILE A 119 9.35 -13.16 -6.70
N TRP A 120 9.32 -13.57 -5.46
CA TRP A 120 8.16 -14.15 -4.80
C TRP A 120 7.49 -13.06 -3.97
N GLY A 121 6.20 -12.88 -4.18
CA GLY A 121 5.43 -11.89 -3.47
C GLY A 121 4.08 -12.41 -3.01
N VAL A 122 3.51 -11.73 -2.07
CA VAL A 122 2.13 -11.91 -1.63
C VAL A 122 1.34 -10.66 -1.97
N GLN A 123 0.14 -10.83 -2.51
CA GLN A 123 -0.77 -9.71 -2.71
C GLN A 123 -1.08 -9.06 -1.37
N PHE A 124 -0.96 -7.73 -1.31
CA PHE A 124 -0.96 -6.98 -0.06
C PHE A 124 -1.91 -5.77 -0.10
N ASP A 125 -2.91 -5.81 -0.99
CA ASP A 125 -3.87 -4.71 -1.17
C ASP A 125 -4.86 -4.64 -0.02
N VAL A 126 -5.37 -5.81 0.39
CA VAL A 126 -6.38 -5.93 1.43
C VAL A 126 -5.93 -6.94 2.47
N LEU A 127 -5.92 -6.49 3.70
CA LEU A 127 -5.53 -7.27 4.87
C LEU A 127 -6.79 -7.71 5.64
N ASN A 128 -6.83 -8.98 6.03
CA ASN A 128 -7.85 -9.51 6.92
C ASN A 128 -7.37 -9.49 8.37
N ILE A 129 -7.73 -8.44 9.11
CA ILE A 129 -7.33 -8.26 10.51
C ILE A 129 -8.34 -8.95 11.43
N LYS A 130 -7.83 -9.85 12.26
CA LYS A 130 -8.65 -10.52 13.27
C LYS A 130 -8.92 -9.60 14.46
N VAL A 131 -10.20 -9.43 14.79
CA VAL A 131 -10.67 -8.68 15.97
C VAL A 131 -11.21 -9.66 17.00
N SER A 132 -10.68 -9.63 18.21
CA SER A 132 -11.17 -10.40 19.35
C SER A 132 -11.99 -9.51 20.27
N ILE A 133 -13.31 -9.69 20.26
CA ILE A 133 -14.25 -8.90 21.04
C ILE A 133 -14.56 -9.65 22.33
N ASN A 134 -14.25 -9.03 23.47
CA ASN A 134 -14.51 -9.61 24.78
C ASN A 134 -15.84 -9.06 25.32
N ASP A 135 -16.76 -9.97 25.58
CA ASP A 135 -17.98 -9.73 26.32
C ASP A 135 -17.91 -10.56 27.61
N VAL A 136 -17.65 -9.92 28.73
CA VAL A 136 -17.47 -10.46 30.09
C VAL A 136 -17.46 -11.99 30.23
N GLN A 137 -18.34 -12.71 29.52
CA GLN A 137 -18.50 -14.17 29.57
C GLN A 137 -17.94 -14.92 28.36
N LYS A 138 -17.81 -14.26 27.20
CA LYS A 138 -17.43 -14.88 25.93
C LYS A 138 -16.52 -13.96 25.13
N THR A 139 -15.67 -14.58 24.30
CA THR A 139 -14.87 -13.86 23.31
C THR A 139 -15.34 -14.24 21.92
N TYR A 140 -15.67 -13.24 21.13
CA TYR A 140 -16.09 -13.39 19.74
C TYR A 140 -14.91 -13.05 18.82
N ALA A 141 -14.76 -13.80 17.73
CA ALA A 141 -13.82 -13.46 16.67
C ALA A 141 -14.59 -12.85 15.51
N LYS A 142 -14.18 -11.65 15.10
CA LYS A 142 -14.61 -10.98 13.87
C LYS A 142 -13.38 -10.69 13.02
N TYR A 143 -13.60 -10.34 11.78
CA TYR A 143 -12.55 -9.92 10.85
C TYR A 143 -12.97 -8.60 10.23
N ILE A 144 -11.99 -7.74 10.00
CA ILE A 144 -12.15 -6.51 9.22
C ILE A 144 -11.20 -6.58 8.04
N GLU A 145 -11.67 -6.13 6.90
CA GLU A 145 -10.84 -5.86 5.74
C GLU A 145 -10.28 -4.45 5.88
N ALA A 146 -9.01 -4.30 5.61
CA ALA A 146 -8.29 -3.05 5.78
C ALA A 146 -7.25 -2.90 4.68
N GLU A 147 -7.01 -1.69 4.22
CA GLU A 147 -5.83 -1.38 3.42
C GLU A 147 -4.57 -1.37 4.31
N PRO A 148 -3.39 -1.65 3.77
CA PRO A 148 -2.15 -1.69 4.56
C PRO A 148 -1.85 -0.42 5.35
N ASP A 149 -2.28 0.72 4.81
CA ASP A 149 -2.03 2.06 5.36
C ASP A 149 -3.16 2.56 6.28
N ASP A 150 -4.23 1.77 6.46
CA ASP A 150 -5.30 2.12 7.39
C ASP A 150 -4.79 2.17 8.83
N GLU A 151 -5.20 3.21 9.54
CA GLU A 151 -4.79 3.42 10.92
C GLU A 151 -5.89 3.02 11.91
N TYR A 152 -5.48 2.34 12.96
CA TYR A 152 -6.34 1.94 14.08
C TYR A 152 -5.81 2.49 15.39
N THR A 153 -6.64 3.28 16.08
CA THR A 153 -6.28 3.93 17.33
C THR A 153 -6.96 3.24 18.52
N ILE A 154 -6.22 3.08 19.62
CA ILE A 154 -6.79 2.57 20.87
C ILE A 154 -7.76 3.61 21.42
N GLY A 155 -8.99 3.18 21.69
CA GLY A 155 -10.10 4.04 22.08
C GLY A 155 -11.13 4.25 20.96
N ASP A 156 -10.81 3.91 19.71
CA ASP A 156 -11.75 3.96 18.60
C ASP A 156 -12.77 2.81 18.69
N THR A 157 -13.89 3.01 18.05
CA THR A 157 -14.97 2.02 17.99
C THR A 157 -15.05 1.41 16.59
N LEU A 158 -14.91 0.10 16.51
CA LEU A 158 -15.17 -0.67 15.29
C LEU A 158 -16.65 -1.06 15.25
N HIS A 159 -17.30 -0.79 14.13
CA HIS A 159 -18.72 -1.07 13.91
C HIS A 159 -18.89 -2.37 13.13
N PHE A 160 -19.62 -3.32 13.68
CA PHE A 160 -20.05 -4.54 13.02
C PHE A 160 -21.58 -4.54 12.94
N GLU A 161 -22.16 -5.37 12.07
CA GLU A 161 -23.63 -5.42 11.89
C GLU A 161 -24.43 -5.45 13.20
N ASN A 162 -23.99 -6.29 14.14
CA ASN A 162 -24.74 -6.56 15.36
C ASN A 162 -24.08 -6.06 16.65
N VAL A 163 -22.82 -5.59 16.58
CA VAL A 163 -22.05 -5.22 17.76
C VAL A 163 -21.06 -4.11 17.44
N ASP A 164 -20.83 -3.25 18.41
CA ASP A 164 -19.75 -2.29 18.40
C ASP A 164 -18.62 -2.78 19.30
N CYS A 165 -17.39 -2.51 18.90
CA CYS A 165 -16.20 -2.97 19.58
C CYS A 165 -15.28 -1.78 19.89
N LEU A 166 -15.16 -1.42 21.17
CA LEU A 166 -14.19 -0.41 21.62
C LEU A 166 -12.79 -1.03 21.67
N ILE A 167 -11.86 -0.53 20.87
CA ILE A 167 -10.47 -1.00 20.83
C ILE A 167 -9.79 -0.67 22.16
N HIS A 168 -9.28 -1.67 22.87
CA HIS A 168 -8.54 -1.46 24.12
C HIS A 168 -7.08 -1.86 24.05
N SER A 169 -6.69 -2.70 23.08
CA SER A 169 -5.29 -3.02 22.80
C SER A 169 -5.12 -3.59 21.40
N ILE A 170 -3.93 -3.36 20.82
CA ILE A 170 -3.56 -3.82 19.48
C ILE A 170 -2.28 -4.62 19.57
N LYS A 171 -2.29 -5.86 19.09
CA LYS A 171 -1.10 -6.70 18.95
C LYS A 171 -0.44 -6.38 17.62
N ILE A 172 0.74 -5.83 17.66
CA ILE A 172 1.64 -5.71 16.51
C ILE A 172 2.71 -6.81 16.58
N LYS A 173 3.49 -6.97 15.50
CA LYS A 173 4.49 -8.05 15.36
C LYS A 173 5.37 -8.22 16.60
N GLU A 174 5.86 -7.13 17.17
CA GLU A 174 6.86 -7.15 18.25
C GLU A 174 6.25 -6.98 19.65
N ARG A 175 5.13 -6.25 19.77
CA ARG A 175 4.60 -5.86 21.07
C ARG A 175 3.08 -5.72 21.11
N MET A 176 2.55 -5.55 22.31
CA MET A 176 1.16 -5.18 22.56
C MET A 176 1.08 -3.67 22.84
N LEU A 177 0.29 -2.96 22.03
CA LEU A 177 -0.04 -1.56 22.27
C LEU A 177 -1.26 -1.48 23.21
N ARG A 178 -1.22 -0.55 24.15
CA ARG A 178 -2.32 -0.21 25.06
C ARG A 178 -2.74 1.26 24.93
N ARG A 179 -2.07 2.02 24.09
CA ARG A 179 -2.34 3.42 23.74
C ARG A 179 -1.65 3.75 22.42
N GLY A 180 -2.19 4.74 21.69
CA GLY A 180 -1.67 5.20 20.41
C GLY A 180 -2.30 4.46 19.23
N THR A 181 -1.70 4.60 18.07
CA THR A 181 -2.17 4.18 16.75
C THR A 181 -1.23 3.13 16.15
N ALA A 182 -1.75 2.26 15.32
CA ALA A 182 -0.97 1.31 14.52
C ALA A 182 -1.58 1.22 13.11
N GLU A 183 -0.70 1.10 12.10
CA GLU A 183 -1.10 0.82 10.73
C GLU A 183 -1.51 -0.65 10.57
N ALA A 184 -2.48 -0.90 9.70
CA ALA A 184 -3.02 -2.23 9.42
C ALA A 184 -1.94 -3.26 9.08
N ARG A 185 -0.91 -2.85 8.31
CA ARG A 185 0.24 -3.69 7.91
C ARG A 185 1.03 -4.28 9.06
N ASP A 186 1.03 -3.64 10.22
CA ASP A 186 1.76 -4.06 11.40
C ASP A 186 0.89 -4.84 12.39
N ILE A 187 -0.43 -4.79 12.21
CA ILE A 187 -1.40 -5.37 13.12
C ILE A 187 -1.49 -6.89 12.93
N VAL A 188 -1.23 -7.63 13.99
CA VAL A 188 -1.47 -9.08 14.05
C VAL A 188 -2.90 -9.37 14.54
N ARG A 189 -3.41 -8.53 15.47
CA ARG A 189 -4.74 -8.70 16.04
C ARG A 189 -5.17 -7.46 16.83
N ILE A 190 -6.44 -7.11 16.72
CA ILE A 190 -7.10 -6.11 17.55
C ILE A 190 -7.87 -6.81 18.67
N TYR A 191 -7.80 -6.25 19.88
CA TYR A 191 -8.58 -6.68 21.03
C TYR A 191 -9.48 -5.54 21.44
N GLY A 192 -10.77 -5.83 21.57
CA GLY A 192 -11.76 -4.86 21.97
C GLY A 192 -12.75 -5.39 22.99
N LYS A 193 -13.48 -4.46 23.58
CA LYS A 193 -14.60 -4.74 24.48
C LYS A 193 -15.91 -4.52 23.74
N LEU A 194 -16.86 -5.40 23.98
CA LEU A 194 -18.20 -5.24 23.45
C LEU A 194 -18.80 -3.92 23.98
N ARG A 195 -19.30 -3.11 23.05
CA ARG A 195 -20.15 -1.96 23.34
C ARG A 195 -21.53 -2.29 22.79
N LYS A 196 -22.55 -2.38 23.65
CA LYS A 196 -23.92 -2.58 23.17
C LYS A 196 -24.33 -1.37 22.34
N LYS A 197 -24.89 -1.59 21.15
CA LYS A 197 -25.51 -0.52 20.38
C LYS A 197 -26.65 0.04 21.23
N THR A 198 -26.55 1.29 21.63
CA THR A 198 -27.67 2.04 22.15
C THR A 198 -28.42 2.52 20.91
N TYR A 199 -29.54 1.90 20.59
CA TYR A 199 -30.44 2.46 19.60
C TYR A 199 -31.04 3.69 20.27
N ASP A 200 -30.74 4.88 19.77
CA ASP A 200 -31.52 6.07 20.14
C ASP A 200 -32.92 5.88 19.59
N ILE A 201 -33.89 5.79 20.51
CA ILE A 201 -35.33 5.60 20.24
C ILE A 201 -35.92 6.93 19.73
N LEU A 202 -35.18 7.72 18.96
CA LEU A 202 -35.65 9.04 18.52
C LEU A 202 -36.18 9.08 17.08
N ASP A 203 -36.29 7.96 16.39
CA ASP A 203 -36.83 7.90 15.00
C ASP A 203 -38.10 7.04 14.92
N MET A 204 -38.90 7.00 15.96
CA MET A 204 -40.31 6.64 15.85
C MET A 204 -41.12 7.93 15.84
N GLU A 205 -41.08 8.68 14.76
CA GLU A 205 -42.14 9.64 14.44
C GLU A 205 -43.43 8.82 14.22
N GLU A 206 -44.37 9.05 15.09
CA GLU A 206 -45.75 8.52 15.03
C GLU A 206 -46.39 9.05 13.74
N ASP A 207 -46.48 8.20 12.72
CA ASP A 207 -47.47 8.40 11.65
C ASP A 207 -48.86 8.10 12.26
N ASP A 208 -49.40 9.07 12.98
CA ASP A 208 -50.81 9.11 13.32
C ASP A 208 -51.60 9.37 12.04
N GLU A 209 -51.89 8.31 11.27
CA GLU A 209 -52.97 8.31 10.30
C GLU A 209 -54.30 8.33 11.07
N GLU A 210 -54.89 9.53 11.15
CA GLU A 210 -56.30 9.72 11.54
C GLU A 210 -57.19 8.86 10.64
N LEU A 211 -57.70 7.74 11.21
CA LEU A 211 -58.76 6.99 10.62
C LEU A 211 -60.09 7.77 10.84
N ASP A 212 -60.46 8.55 9.83
CA ASP A 212 -61.82 9.11 9.71
C ASP A 212 -62.84 7.97 9.58
N VAL A 213 -63.46 7.61 10.70
CA VAL A 213 -64.57 6.69 10.73
C VAL A 213 -65.85 7.49 10.54
N ASN A 214 -66.34 7.61 9.32
CA ASN A 214 -67.66 8.12 8.98
C ASN A 214 -68.71 7.06 9.34
N TRP A 215 -69.48 7.30 10.38
CA TRP A 215 -70.72 6.59 10.67
C TRP A 215 -71.89 7.36 10.04
N GLU A 216 -72.40 6.91 8.89
CA GLU A 216 -73.72 7.30 8.40
C GLU A 216 -74.74 6.21 8.80
N GLU A 217 -75.93 6.71 9.30
CA GLU A 217 -77.13 5.97 9.75
C GLU A 217 -77.84 5.19 8.62
#